data_f42528a26707bbf6e5a52bc3aac7382d
#
_entry.id   f42528a26707bbf6e5a52bc3aac7382d
#
_cell.length_a   1.000
_cell.length_b   1.000
_cell.length_c   1.000
_cell.angle_alpha   90.00
_cell.angle_beta   90.00
_cell.angle_gamma   90.00
#
_symmetry.space_group_name_H-M   'P 1'
#
loop_
_entity.id
_entity.type
_entity.pdbx_description
1 polymer ?
#
loop_
_entity_poly.entity_id
_entity_poly.type
_entity_poly.pdbx_seq_one_letter_code
_entity_poly.pdbx_strand_id
1 'polypeptide(L)'
;MKKNNIIFSTLIVIAVIGLFLVGSYLIGSGFIVRADVGLLDYSVSEDGTKITFSTHLLSSMGYTRGFKDAGGGAKPHYLTFYSTFGGLNSTLGAKDKHVLMLDSNDSEIYFNRADGGYELVLVKNEETGEWIKPININTQQ
;
A
#
# COMPACT_ATOMS: atom_id res chain seq x y z
N MET A 1 33.72 38.62 -7.31
CA MET A 1 33.27 37.59 -8.25
C MET A 1 33.42 36.15 -7.76
N LYS A 2 34.53 35.72 -7.18
CA LYS A 2 34.71 34.30 -6.68
C LYS A 2 33.69 33.85 -5.62
N LYS A 3 33.30 34.72 -4.68
CA LYS A 3 32.39 34.36 -3.57
C LYS A 3 30.94 34.03 -4.06
N ASN A 4 30.44 34.76 -5.05
CA ASN A 4 29.11 34.53 -5.60
C ASN A 4 29.01 33.22 -6.39
N ASN A 5 30.12 32.82 -7.06
CA ASN A 5 30.15 31.57 -7.79
C ASN A 5 30.14 30.35 -6.83
N ILE A 6 30.79 30.45 -5.67
CA ILE A 6 30.79 29.43 -4.65
C ILE A 6 29.37 29.24 -4.07
N ILE A 7 28.70 30.34 -3.72
CA ILE A 7 27.34 30.30 -3.22
C ILE A 7 26.37 29.66 -4.24
N PHE A 8 26.49 30.07 -5.50
CA PHE A 8 25.66 29.56 -6.59
C PHE A 8 25.91 28.07 -6.81
N SER A 9 27.16 27.62 -6.83
CA SER A 9 27.50 26.18 -6.94
C SER A 9 26.96 25.36 -5.76
N THR A 10 27.05 25.90 -4.55
CA THR A 10 26.53 25.23 -3.35
C THR A 10 25.01 25.06 -3.43
N LEU A 11 24.28 26.07 -3.88
CA LEU A 11 22.83 26.01 -4.05
C LEU A 11 22.42 24.96 -5.09
N ILE A 12 23.16 24.85 -6.20
CA ILE A 12 22.92 23.80 -7.22
C ILE A 12 23.11 22.40 -6.61
N VAL A 13 24.19 22.19 -5.86
CA VAL A 13 24.44 20.88 -5.23
C VAL A 13 23.33 20.51 -4.26
N ILE A 14 22.89 21.45 -3.43
CA ILE A 14 21.77 21.22 -2.50
C ILE A 14 20.47 20.88 -3.25
N ALA A 15 20.18 21.59 -4.34
CA ALA A 15 19.00 21.33 -5.17
C ALA A 15 19.05 19.92 -5.80
N VAL A 16 20.21 19.51 -6.32
CA VAL A 16 20.39 18.18 -6.91
C VAL A 16 20.22 17.07 -5.86
N ILE A 17 20.79 17.23 -4.67
CA ILE A 17 20.62 16.29 -3.55
C ILE A 17 19.16 16.23 -3.16
N GLY A 18 18.47 17.35 -3.03
CA GLY A 18 17.04 17.42 -2.71
C GLY A 18 16.18 16.67 -3.74
N LEU A 19 16.42 16.90 -5.03
CA LEU A 19 15.71 16.19 -6.11
C LEU A 19 15.98 14.67 -6.07
N PHE A 20 17.21 14.27 -5.79
CA PHE A 20 17.56 12.84 -5.67
C PHE A 20 16.82 12.18 -4.50
N LEU A 21 16.77 12.84 -3.33
CA LEU A 21 16.06 12.32 -2.16
C LEU A 21 14.56 12.20 -2.40
N VAL A 22 13.95 13.22 -2.98
CA VAL A 22 12.51 13.19 -3.35
C VAL A 22 12.24 12.10 -4.37
N GLY A 23 13.06 12.00 -5.41
CA GLY A 23 12.93 10.94 -6.43
C GLY A 23 13.03 9.54 -5.83
N SER A 24 14.02 9.32 -4.96
CA SER A 24 14.21 8.04 -4.27
C SER A 24 13.02 7.70 -3.36
N TYR A 25 12.48 8.67 -2.65
CA TYR A 25 11.29 8.50 -1.82
C TYR A 25 10.06 8.11 -2.66
N LEU A 26 9.79 8.83 -3.76
CA LEU A 26 8.66 8.55 -4.64
C LEU A 26 8.76 7.15 -5.28
N ILE A 27 9.96 6.76 -5.71
CA ILE A 27 10.19 5.42 -6.25
C ILE A 27 9.97 4.35 -5.16
N GLY A 28 10.44 4.58 -3.95
CA GLY A 28 10.31 3.66 -2.83
C GLY A 28 8.88 3.49 -2.32
N SER A 29 8.12 4.57 -2.20
CA SER A 29 6.73 4.57 -1.71
C SER A 29 5.70 4.22 -2.78
N GLY A 30 6.01 4.46 -4.05
CA GLY A 30 5.09 4.32 -5.17
C GLY A 30 4.24 5.58 -5.40
N PHE A 31 3.88 5.81 -6.65
CA PHE A 31 3.09 6.97 -7.08
C PHE A 31 1.99 6.60 -8.10
N ILE A 32 1.98 5.35 -8.57
CA ILE A 32 0.94 4.84 -9.48
C ILE A 32 -0.08 4.09 -8.65
N VAL A 33 -1.32 4.56 -8.63
CA VAL A 33 -2.43 3.87 -7.96
C VAL A 33 -2.70 2.55 -8.66
N ARG A 34 -2.85 1.47 -7.87
CA ARG A 34 -3.21 0.14 -8.35
C ARG A 34 -4.57 -0.25 -7.80
N ALA A 35 -5.49 -0.54 -8.71
CA ALA A 35 -6.85 -0.98 -8.40
C ALA A 35 -7.07 -2.48 -8.70
N ASP A 36 -6.03 -3.15 -9.18
CA ASP A 36 -5.99 -4.56 -9.56
C ASP A 36 -5.23 -5.43 -8.54
N VAL A 37 -5.27 -5.05 -7.27
CA VAL A 37 -4.58 -5.76 -6.19
C VAL A 37 -5.51 -6.79 -5.58
N GLY A 38 -5.09 -8.07 -5.59
CA GLY A 38 -5.78 -9.17 -4.93
C GLY A 38 -5.15 -9.53 -3.59
N LEU A 39 -5.97 -9.99 -2.65
CA LEU A 39 -5.52 -10.58 -1.41
C LEU A 39 -5.17 -12.06 -1.65
N LEU A 40 -3.90 -12.39 -1.48
CA LEU A 40 -3.42 -13.77 -1.61
C LEU A 40 -3.62 -14.54 -0.30
N ASP A 41 -3.02 -14.04 0.76
CA ASP A 41 -3.02 -14.66 2.09
C ASP A 41 -2.95 -13.60 3.19
N TYR A 42 -3.27 -13.96 4.43
CA TYR A 42 -3.18 -13.08 5.59
C TYR A 42 -2.91 -13.85 6.88
N SER A 43 -2.36 -13.15 7.86
CA SER A 43 -2.20 -13.64 9.23
C SER A 43 -2.42 -12.51 10.23
N VAL A 44 -3.03 -12.83 11.35
CA VAL A 44 -3.24 -11.89 12.46
C VAL A 44 -2.23 -12.20 13.56
N SER A 45 -1.65 -11.18 14.19
CA SER A 45 -0.76 -11.36 15.34
C SER A 45 -1.52 -11.95 16.53
N GLU A 46 -0.82 -12.66 17.42
CA GLU A 46 -1.41 -13.31 18.59
C GLU A 46 -2.15 -12.32 19.51
N ASP A 47 -1.67 -11.07 19.58
CA ASP A 47 -2.30 -10.01 20.36
C ASP A 47 -3.46 -9.30 19.61
N GLY A 48 -3.75 -9.70 18.38
CA GLY A 48 -4.82 -9.13 17.56
C GLY A 48 -4.58 -7.68 17.08
N THR A 49 -3.39 -7.11 17.30
CA THR A 49 -3.10 -5.68 17.03
C THR A 49 -2.60 -5.42 15.60
N LYS A 50 -2.27 -6.46 14.84
CA LYS A 50 -1.74 -6.35 13.48
C LYS A 50 -2.31 -7.44 12.59
N ILE A 51 -2.54 -7.07 11.36
CA ILE A 51 -2.77 -8.02 10.28
C ILE A 51 -1.68 -7.86 9.22
N THR A 52 -1.04 -8.97 8.88
CA THR A 52 -0.10 -9.04 7.76
C THR A 52 -0.79 -9.73 6.62
N PHE A 53 -0.83 -9.12 5.46
CA PHE A 53 -1.43 -9.70 4.27
C PHE A 53 -0.48 -9.66 3.08
N SER A 54 -0.52 -10.75 2.30
CA SER A 54 0.20 -10.89 1.04
C SER A 54 -0.71 -10.46 -0.10
N THR A 55 -0.16 -9.73 -1.06
CA THR A 55 -0.89 -9.20 -2.21
C THR A 55 -0.26 -9.66 -3.51
N HIS A 56 -1.08 -9.70 -4.56
CA HIS A 56 -0.65 -9.90 -5.94
C HIS A 56 -1.41 -8.97 -6.87
N LEU A 57 -0.87 -8.72 -8.05
CA LEU A 57 -1.56 -7.96 -9.09
C LEU A 57 -2.36 -8.91 -9.97
N LEU A 58 -3.66 -8.61 -10.14
CA LEU A 58 -4.59 -9.47 -10.89
C LEU A 58 -4.38 -9.38 -12.40
N SER A 59 -3.98 -8.23 -12.93
CA SER A 59 -3.93 -7.94 -14.36
C SER A 59 -2.54 -7.92 -14.98
N SER A 60 -1.47 -7.91 -14.17
CA SER A 60 -0.10 -7.82 -14.67
C SER A 60 0.92 -8.37 -13.70
N MET A 61 2.10 -8.72 -14.20
CA MET A 61 3.26 -8.93 -13.34
C MET A 61 3.73 -7.59 -12.77
N GLY A 62 4.09 -7.59 -11.49
CA GLY A 62 4.58 -6.41 -10.80
C GLY A 62 4.41 -6.54 -9.29
N TYR A 63 4.75 -5.47 -8.60
CA TYR A 63 4.74 -5.43 -7.14
C TYR A 63 4.09 -4.14 -6.66
N THR A 64 3.44 -4.21 -5.51
CA THR A 64 3.04 -3.03 -4.75
C THR A 64 4.21 -2.48 -3.94
N ARG A 65 4.18 -1.19 -3.59
CA ARG A 65 5.16 -0.53 -2.74
C ARG A 65 4.62 -0.30 -1.35
N GLY A 66 3.38 0.07 -1.29
CA GLY A 66 2.68 0.39 -0.06
C GLY A 66 1.21 0.65 -0.32
N PHE A 67 0.52 1.01 0.72
CA PHE A 67 -0.87 1.42 0.65
C PHE A 67 -1.10 2.68 1.51
N LYS A 68 -2.20 3.36 1.22
CA LYS A 68 -2.79 4.37 2.10
C LYS A 68 -4.15 3.88 2.54
N ASP A 69 -4.47 4.10 3.80
CA ASP A 69 -5.79 3.87 4.34
C ASP A 69 -6.60 5.19 4.27
N ALA A 70 -7.63 5.20 3.43
CA ALA A 70 -8.49 6.37 3.27
C ALA A 70 -9.40 6.57 4.50
N GLY A 71 -9.62 5.54 5.29
CA GLY A 71 -10.33 5.61 6.57
C GLY A 71 -9.49 6.30 7.66
N GLY A 72 -8.16 6.49 7.44
CA GLY A 72 -7.29 7.21 8.37
C GLY A 72 -7.22 6.59 9.76
N GLY A 73 -7.30 5.26 9.88
CA GLY A 73 -7.42 4.54 11.15
C GLY A 73 -8.84 4.49 11.70
N ALA A 74 -9.82 5.09 10.98
CA ALA A 74 -11.24 4.90 11.26
C ALA A 74 -11.75 3.60 10.65
N LYS A 75 -12.90 3.17 11.06
CA LYS A 75 -13.53 1.92 10.60
C LYS A 75 -14.66 2.18 9.63
N PRO A 76 -14.77 1.35 8.62
CA PRO A 76 -13.86 0.31 8.09
C PRO A 76 -12.58 0.86 7.46
N HIS A 77 -11.60 -0.02 7.20
CA HIS A 77 -10.36 0.32 6.50
C HIS A 77 -10.54 0.30 4.98
N TYR A 78 -10.14 1.37 4.31
CA TYR A 78 -10.20 1.50 2.85
C TYR A 78 -8.80 1.65 2.27
N LEU A 79 -8.22 0.56 1.76
CA LEU A 79 -6.83 0.50 1.34
C LEU A 79 -6.68 0.78 -0.16
N THR A 80 -5.89 1.81 -0.47
CA THR A 80 -5.47 2.13 -1.84
C THR A 80 -3.98 1.82 -2.00
N PHE A 81 -3.65 0.92 -2.90
CA PHE A 81 -2.28 0.46 -3.14
C PHE A 81 -1.57 1.31 -4.19
N TYR A 82 -0.24 1.35 -4.08
CA TYR A 82 0.64 2.11 -4.96
C TYR A 82 1.76 1.24 -5.50
N SER A 83 2.17 1.54 -6.73
CA SER A 83 3.32 0.94 -7.39
C SER A 83 4.19 2.01 -8.07
N THR A 84 5.24 1.57 -8.74
CA THR A 84 6.10 2.38 -9.60
C THR A 84 6.27 1.70 -10.96
N PHE A 85 7.24 2.11 -11.75
CA PHE A 85 7.56 1.47 -13.03
C PHE A 85 7.93 -0.01 -12.83
N GLY A 86 7.46 -0.87 -13.73
CA GLY A 86 7.59 -2.33 -13.63
C GLY A 86 9.02 -2.83 -13.38
N GLY A 87 10.02 -2.34 -14.11
CA GLY A 87 11.41 -2.74 -13.94
C GLY A 87 12.06 -2.32 -12.62
N LEU A 88 11.58 -1.25 -12.01
CA LEU A 88 12.05 -0.76 -10.71
C LEU A 88 11.32 -1.45 -9.54
N ASN A 89 10.18 -2.04 -9.80
CA ASN A 89 9.39 -2.69 -8.77
C ASN A 89 10.12 -3.87 -8.10
N SER A 90 10.88 -4.64 -8.86
CA SER A 90 11.58 -5.81 -8.34
C SER A 90 12.83 -5.49 -7.51
N THR A 91 13.39 -4.28 -7.62
CA THR A 91 14.69 -3.94 -7.03
C THR A 91 14.63 -2.89 -5.93
N LEU A 92 13.68 -1.94 -6.00
CA LEU A 92 13.63 -0.78 -5.10
C LEU A 92 12.30 -0.71 -4.36
N GLY A 93 12.24 -1.33 -3.17
CA GLY A 93 11.10 -1.21 -2.25
C GLY A 93 9.84 -2.00 -2.65
N ALA A 94 9.93 -2.92 -3.62
CA ALA A 94 8.84 -3.85 -3.93
C ALA A 94 8.45 -4.67 -2.71
N LYS A 95 7.15 -4.84 -2.51
CA LYS A 95 6.59 -5.59 -1.39
C LYS A 95 5.45 -6.46 -1.89
N ASP A 96 5.45 -7.69 -1.43
CA ASP A 96 4.34 -8.65 -1.55
C ASP A 96 3.57 -8.77 -0.23
N LYS A 97 4.15 -8.29 0.87
CA LYS A 97 3.55 -8.31 2.21
C LYS A 97 3.40 -6.91 2.77
N HIS A 98 2.26 -6.68 3.38
CA HIS A 98 1.90 -5.41 4.01
C HIS A 98 1.38 -5.64 5.42
N VAL A 99 1.61 -4.68 6.30
CA VAL A 99 1.13 -4.72 7.69
C VAL A 99 0.17 -3.57 7.91
N LEU A 100 -1.02 -3.87 8.39
CA LEU A 100 -2.01 -2.91 8.87
C LEU A 100 -2.12 -3.06 10.39
N MET A 101 -2.06 -1.95 11.10
CA MET A 101 -2.34 -1.92 12.53
C MET A 101 -3.84 -1.99 12.73
N LEU A 102 -4.26 -2.84 13.66
CA LEU A 102 -5.66 -3.05 14.00
C LEU A 102 -5.99 -2.45 15.36
N ASP A 103 -7.19 -1.96 15.47
CA ASP A 103 -7.85 -1.57 16.71
C ASP A 103 -8.88 -2.65 17.10
N SER A 104 -9.24 -2.73 18.38
CA SER A 104 -10.21 -3.71 18.89
C SER A 104 -11.57 -3.69 18.20
N ASN A 105 -11.95 -2.51 17.71
CA ASN A 105 -13.23 -2.27 17.03
C ASN A 105 -13.16 -2.40 15.50
N ASP A 106 -12.00 -2.73 14.89
CA ASP A 106 -11.89 -2.93 13.46
C ASP A 106 -12.66 -4.18 13.04
N SER A 107 -13.45 -4.06 11.99
CA SER A 107 -14.37 -5.13 11.55
C SER A 107 -14.23 -5.47 10.07
N GLU A 108 -13.76 -4.54 9.23
CA GLU A 108 -13.78 -4.72 7.78
C GLU A 108 -12.56 -4.08 7.11
N ILE A 109 -12.04 -4.75 6.08
CA ILE A 109 -10.95 -4.26 5.25
C ILE A 109 -11.37 -4.35 3.78
N TYR A 110 -11.28 -3.21 3.08
CA TYR A 110 -11.63 -3.04 1.69
C TYR A 110 -10.40 -2.69 0.86
N PHE A 111 -10.34 -3.20 -0.37
CA PHE A 111 -9.34 -2.84 -1.37
C PHE A 111 -9.96 -1.99 -2.47
N ASN A 112 -9.26 -0.93 -2.88
CA ASN A 112 -9.64 -0.06 -3.99
C ASN A 112 -9.79 -0.83 -5.31
N ARG A 113 -10.80 -0.44 -6.12
CA ARG A 113 -11.09 -1.02 -7.44
C ARG A 113 -11.11 0.04 -8.54
N ALA A 114 -10.98 -0.41 -9.79
CA ALA A 114 -10.82 0.45 -10.96
C ALA A 114 -12.06 1.32 -11.28
N ASP A 115 -13.24 0.91 -10.83
CA ASP A 115 -14.50 1.67 -10.95
C ASP A 115 -14.62 2.83 -9.95
N GLY A 116 -13.57 3.03 -9.13
CA GLY A 116 -13.56 4.02 -8.06
C GLY A 116 -14.23 3.55 -6.78
N GLY A 117 -14.69 2.29 -6.73
CA GLY A 117 -15.26 1.65 -5.56
C GLY A 117 -14.22 0.92 -4.71
N TYR A 118 -14.74 0.19 -3.72
CA TYR A 118 -13.96 -0.65 -2.82
C TYR A 118 -14.61 -2.02 -2.70
N GLU A 119 -13.80 -3.06 -2.70
CA GLU A 119 -14.24 -4.43 -2.50
C GLU A 119 -13.85 -4.92 -1.10
N LEU A 120 -14.81 -5.51 -0.37
CA LEU A 120 -14.56 -6.14 0.91
C LEU A 120 -13.68 -7.38 0.71
N VAL A 121 -12.51 -7.39 1.34
CA VAL A 121 -11.54 -8.50 1.22
C VAL A 121 -11.37 -9.30 2.51
N LEU A 122 -11.62 -8.66 3.65
CA LEU A 122 -11.61 -9.31 4.96
C LEU A 122 -12.69 -8.71 5.86
N VAL A 123 -13.35 -9.57 6.63
CA VAL A 123 -14.34 -9.18 7.63
C VAL A 123 -14.05 -9.95 8.93
N LYS A 124 -14.22 -9.28 10.06
CA LYS A 124 -14.09 -9.89 11.39
C LYS A 124 -15.41 -10.54 11.78
N ASN A 125 -15.37 -11.79 12.11
CA ASN A 125 -16.53 -12.51 12.66
C ASN A 125 -16.82 -11.97 14.07
N GLU A 126 -18.03 -11.45 14.29
CA GLU A 126 -18.42 -10.85 15.58
C GLU A 126 -18.49 -11.87 16.72
N GLU A 127 -18.78 -13.13 16.42
CA GLU A 127 -18.92 -14.19 17.44
C GLU A 127 -17.57 -14.75 17.86
N THR A 128 -16.65 -14.98 16.90
CA THR A 128 -15.35 -15.62 17.17
C THR A 128 -14.21 -14.63 17.30
N GLY A 129 -14.37 -13.41 16.78
CA GLY A 129 -13.31 -12.41 16.68
C GLY A 129 -12.28 -12.71 15.58
N GLU A 130 -12.46 -13.76 14.80
CA GLU A 130 -11.55 -14.16 13.73
C GLU A 130 -11.80 -13.35 12.46
N TRP A 131 -10.71 -12.99 11.78
CA TRP A 131 -10.78 -12.39 10.45
C TRP A 131 -10.98 -13.49 9.40
N ILE A 132 -11.95 -13.30 8.51
CA ILE A 132 -12.28 -14.25 7.45
C ILE A 132 -12.41 -13.55 6.10
N LYS A 133 -12.14 -14.27 5.00
CA LYS A 133 -12.48 -13.81 3.65
C LYS A 133 -14.01 -13.87 3.48
N PRO A 134 -14.64 -12.81 2.92
CA PRO A 134 -16.08 -12.86 2.66
C PRO A 134 -16.40 -13.99 1.68
N ILE A 135 -17.50 -14.68 1.93
CA ILE A 135 -17.99 -15.71 1.01
C ILE A 135 -18.56 -14.99 -0.23
N ASN A 136 -17.87 -15.09 -1.35
CA ASN A 136 -18.39 -14.61 -2.63
C ASN A 136 -19.56 -15.51 -3.06
N ILE A 137 -20.78 -15.06 -2.82
CA ILE A 137 -22.01 -15.75 -3.27
C ILE A 137 -22.17 -15.71 -4.80
N ASN A 138 -21.32 -14.98 -5.51
CA ASN A 138 -21.44 -14.73 -6.95
C ASN A 138 -20.70 -15.74 -7.87
N THR A 139 -20.30 -16.92 -7.39
CA THR A 139 -19.59 -17.91 -8.23
C THR A 139 -20.47 -19.10 -8.64
N GLN A 140 -21.78 -18.93 -8.65
CA GLN A 140 -22.70 -19.93 -9.23
C GLN A 140 -23.72 -19.24 -10.14
N GLN A 141 -23.30 -18.89 -11.36
CA GLN A 141 -24.17 -18.82 -12.54
C GLN A 141 -23.35 -19.16 -13.77
#